data_41b10db85c61e9aca13dc6819ce29862
#
_entry.id   41b10db85c61e9aca13dc6819ce29862
#
_cell.length_a   1.000
_cell.length_b   1.000
_cell.length_c   1.000
_cell.angle_alpha   90.00
_cell.angle_beta   90.00
_cell.angle_gamma   90.00
#
_symmetry.space_group_name_H-M   'P 1'
#
loop_
_entity.id
_entity.type
_entity.pdbx_description
1 polymer ?
#
loop_
_entity_poly.entity_id
_entity_poly.type
_entity_poly.pdbx_seq_one_letter_code
_entity_poly.pdbx_strand_id
1 'polypeptide(L)'
;MSSPASAPGSPEAYVLGVGMTPFGRHLDRSLADLATAAVREALSDACVGYEAIQAVIVGNAVQGAMDGQHGIRGQLMLRDLPLGTVPVVNVENACASASSALHLAVAYVGSGMADVVLAVGAEKMVSLDRQRSLDAFSGSWDESGREETLAGLAAFGRATPVPAGVEELAARSVFMDIYAAFARQHMALWGSTVEQFAAVSAKNHEHSVHNPRAQYRRPFTVEEVLAGRTIAWPLTLPMCSPVSDGAAAALICSPAAADRLGRGRAVRIRASVLGHGGGWTGAEPDEHVSARTAQRLWATAGVGPEDVDVAEVHDATAVGEVQQIEHLGLVPRGDGGPAAERGETRIGGRIPVNPSGGLESRGHPIGATGLAQVHELVTQLRGEAGPRQVEGARLAVAENGGGLIGLEEAAVAMTVLEAPARR
;
A
#
# COMPACT_ATOMS: atom_id res chain seq x y z
N MET A 1 -17.99 -30.30 19.57
CA MET A 1 -17.41 -29.37 18.60
C MET A 1 -18.39 -28.21 18.47
N SER A 2 -18.13 -27.10 19.15
CA SER A 2 -18.94 -25.88 19.04
C SER A 2 -18.60 -25.22 17.71
N SER A 3 -19.61 -24.93 16.88
CA SER A 3 -19.46 -24.11 15.68
C SER A 3 -18.72 -22.83 16.03
N PRO A 4 -17.71 -22.40 15.22
CA PRO A 4 -17.09 -21.12 15.43
C PRO A 4 -18.18 -20.04 15.34
N ALA A 5 -18.23 -19.16 16.35
CA ALA A 5 -19.10 -18.00 16.30
C ALA A 5 -18.78 -17.22 15.01
N SER A 6 -19.81 -16.84 14.26
CA SER A 6 -19.67 -15.97 13.10
C SER A 6 -18.85 -14.75 13.52
N ALA A 7 -17.76 -14.48 12.80
CA ALA A 7 -16.95 -13.29 13.06
C ALA A 7 -17.88 -12.05 13.04
N PRO A 8 -17.77 -11.14 14.01
CA PRO A 8 -18.54 -9.90 13.97
C PRO A 8 -18.25 -9.20 12.63
N GLY A 9 -19.29 -8.84 11.89
CA GLY A 9 -19.16 -8.09 10.63
C GLY A 9 -18.36 -6.82 10.85
N SER A 10 -17.68 -6.34 9.81
CA SER A 10 -16.99 -5.04 9.88
C SER A 10 -18.00 -3.95 10.24
N PRO A 11 -17.65 -3.00 11.13
CA PRO A 11 -18.53 -1.88 11.40
C PRO A 11 -18.79 -1.09 10.12
N GLU A 12 -20.04 -0.65 9.92
CA GLU A 12 -20.39 0.13 8.73
C GLU A 12 -19.75 1.50 8.80
N ALA A 13 -18.89 1.80 7.84
CA ALA A 13 -18.17 3.06 7.73
C ALA A 13 -18.01 3.48 6.27
N TYR A 14 -17.78 4.77 6.04
CA TYR A 14 -17.68 5.36 4.71
C TYR A 14 -16.44 6.24 4.61
N VAL A 15 -15.80 6.25 3.43
CA VAL A 15 -14.83 7.28 3.06
C VAL A 15 -15.60 8.46 2.47
N LEU A 16 -15.62 9.58 3.18
CA LEU A 16 -16.34 10.79 2.78
C LEU A 16 -15.53 11.65 1.81
N GLY A 17 -14.24 11.79 2.07
CA GLY A 17 -13.31 12.54 1.23
C GLY A 17 -11.89 12.03 1.33
N VAL A 18 -11.12 12.27 0.28
CA VAL A 18 -9.71 11.87 0.15
C VAL A 18 -8.86 13.03 -0.35
N GLY A 19 -7.59 13.03 0.03
CA GLY A 19 -6.61 14.01 -0.44
C GLY A 19 -5.21 13.42 -0.44
N MET A 20 -4.37 13.88 -1.36
CA MET A 20 -3.02 13.36 -1.53
C MET A 20 -2.12 14.40 -2.19
N THR A 21 -0.88 14.56 -1.71
CA THR A 21 0.12 15.33 -2.45
C THR A 21 0.65 14.54 -3.65
N PRO A 22 1.15 15.16 -4.70
CA PRO A 22 2.05 14.45 -5.61
C PRO A 22 3.20 13.82 -4.82
N PHE A 23 3.51 12.54 -5.10
CA PHE A 23 4.67 11.89 -4.50
C PHE A 23 5.93 12.27 -5.28
N GLY A 24 7.06 12.38 -4.59
CA GLY A 24 8.29 12.79 -5.26
C GLY A 24 9.38 13.24 -4.28
N ARG A 25 10.28 14.07 -4.79
CA ARG A 25 11.40 14.65 -4.03
C ARG A 25 11.02 16.08 -3.60
N HIS A 26 10.56 16.23 -2.36
CA HIS A 26 10.12 17.52 -1.80
C HIS A 26 11.15 18.09 -0.81
N LEU A 27 12.35 18.40 -1.29
CA LEU A 27 13.45 18.91 -0.44
C LEU A 27 13.13 20.25 0.22
N ASP A 28 12.26 21.04 -0.39
CA ASP A 28 11.84 22.40 0.00
C ASP A 28 10.59 22.43 0.90
N ARG A 29 9.94 21.28 1.14
CA ARG A 29 8.72 21.16 1.96
C ARG A 29 8.98 20.38 3.23
N SER A 30 8.40 20.84 4.33
CA SER A 30 8.39 20.09 5.59
C SER A 30 7.35 18.96 5.57
N LEU A 31 7.47 18.02 6.51
CA LEU A 31 6.46 16.97 6.71
C LEU A 31 5.08 17.59 7.04
N ALA A 32 5.06 18.68 7.83
CA ALA A 32 3.82 19.41 8.16
C ALA A 32 3.17 20.04 6.93
N ASP A 33 3.96 20.60 5.99
CA ASP A 33 3.43 21.16 4.74
C ASP A 33 2.78 20.09 3.87
N LEU A 34 3.40 18.92 3.78
CA LEU A 34 2.86 17.79 3.01
C LEU A 34 1.56 17.28 3.63
N ALA A 35 1.55 17.01 4.93
CA ALA A 35 0.37 16.56 5.65
C ALA A 35 -0.78 17.57 5.57
N THR A 36 -0.49 18.86 5.80
CA THR A 36 -1.48 19.95 5.69
C THR A 36 -2.12 20.00 4.31
N ALA A 37 -1.34 19.84 3.24
CA ALA A 37 -1.88 19.86 1.89
C ALA A 37 -2.84 18.68 1.64
N ALA A 38 -2.47 17.46 2.04
CA ALA A 38 -3.32 16.29 1.91
C ALA A 38 -4.63 16.42 2.74
N VAL A 39 -4.54 16.92 3.97
CA VAL A 39 -5.70 17.15 4.84
C VAL A 39 -6.65 18.18 4.23
N ARG A 40 -6.13 19.31 3.76
CA ARG A 40 -6.96 20.36 3.13
C ARG A 40 -7.67 19.83 1.89
N GLU A 41 -7.02 19.02 1.09
CA GLU A 41 -7.63 18.41 -0.08
C GLU A 41 -8.74 17.42 0.32
N ALA A 42 -8.52 16.57 1.33
CA ALA A 42 -9.52 15.62 1.82
C ALA A 42 -10.77 16.34 2.35
N LEU A 43 -10.60 17.45 3.09
CA LEU A 43 -11.70 18.28 3.55
C LEU A 43 -12.44 18.95 2.39
N SER A 44 -11.71 19.46 1.40
CA SER A 44 -12.30 20.06 0.20
C SER A 44 -13.08 19.04 -0.61
N ASP A 45 -12.56 17.83 -0.78
CA ASP A 45 -13.24 16.73 -1.49
C ASP A 45 -14.51 16.28 -0.77
N ALA A 46 -14.49 16.27 0.55
CA ALA A 46 -15.67 16.00 1.38
C ALA A 46 -16.66 17.17 1.49
N CYS A 47 -16.27 18.37 1.06
CA CYS A 47 -17.03 19.62 1.26
C CYS A 47 -17.37 19.90 2.73
N VAL A 48 -16.41 19.65 3.66
CA VAL A 48 -16.56 19.89 5.11
C VAL A 48 -15.39 20.71 5.65
N GLY A 49 -15.60 21.37 6.79
CA GLY A 49 -14.55 22.09 7.50
C GLY A 49 -13.88 21.25 8.60
N TYR A 50 -12.88 21.84 9.26
CA TYR A 50 -12.15 21.20 10.36
C TYR A 50 -13.03 20.87 11.57
N GLU A 51 -14.12 21.62 11.77
CA GLU A 51 -15.10 21.42 12.83
C GLU A 51 -15.84 20.08 12.75
N ALA A 52 -15.83 19.43 11.60
CA ALA A 52 -16.40 18.11 11.44
C ALA A 52 -15.54 16.99 12.07
N ILE A 53 -14.24 17.23 12.24
CA ILE A 53 -13.28 16.22 12.72
C ILE A 53 -13.40 16.04 14.22
N GLN A 54 -13.56 14.80 14.68
CA GLN A 54 -13.71 14.44 16.09
C GLN A 54 -12.54 13.64 16.64
N ALA A 55 -11.76 12.99 15.77
CA ALA A 55 -10.50 12.30 16.11
C ALA A 55 -9.57 12.30 14.89
N VAL A 56 -8.26 12.18 15.12
CA VAL A 56 -7.25 12.06 14.08
C VAL A 56 -6.35 10.87 14.38
N ILE A 57 -6.15 10.01 13.37
CA ILE A 57 -5.20 8.89 13.43
C ILE A 57 -4.09 9.16 12.42
N VAL A 58 -2.84 9.17 12.88
CA VAL A 58 -1.68 9.55 12.06
C VAL A 58 -0.72 8.38 11.90
N GLY A 59 -0.46 7.99 10.65
CA GLY A 59 0.55 7.02 10.25
C GLY A 59 1.85 7.72 9.82
N ASN A 60 2.98 7.31 10.41
CA ASN A 60 4.32 7.74 10.03
C ASN A 60 5.33 6.71 10.56
N ALA A 61 6.30 6.31 9.75
CA ALA A 61 7.24 5.27 10.11
C ALA A 61 8.65 5.79 10.45
N VAL A 62 9.29 6.53 9.55
CA VAL A 62 10.75 6.76 9.64
C VAL A 62 11.17 8.15 10.12
N GLN A 63 10.25 9.02 10.54
CA GLN A 63 10.60 10.37 10.96
C GLN A 63 11.63 10.40 12.11
N GLY A 64 11.56 9.40 13.01
CA GLY A 64 12.55 9.23 14.05
C GLY A 64 13.96 9.00 13.53
N ALA A 65 14.12 8.16 12.51
CA ALA A 65 15.39 7.88 11.85
C ALA A 65 15.85 9.06 10.98
N MET A 66 14.89 9.75 10.33
CA MET A 66 15.21 10.84 9.40
C MET A 66 15.60 12.15 10.08
N ASP A 67 15.03 12.53 11.21
CA ASP A 67 15.29 13.82 11.85
C ASP A 67 15.29 13.79 13.39
N GLY A 68 15.27 12.60 13.98
CA GLY A 68 15.27 12.41 15.44
C GLY A 68 13.92 12.60 16.11
N GLN A 69 12.83 12.84 15.36
CA GLN A 69 11.51 13.02 15.94
C GLN A 69 10.83 11.67 16.19
N HIS A 70 11.19 11.01 17.30
CA HIS A 70 10.66 9.70 17.69
C HIS A 70 9.25 9.76 18.31
N GLY A 71 8.93 10.79 19.06
CA GLY A 71 7.65 10.94 19.77
C GLY A 71 6.76 12.06 19.21
N ILE A 72 5.45 12.01 19.54
CA ILE A 72 4.45 13.04 19.21
C ILE A 72 4.42 13.51 17.74
N ARG A 73 4.75 12.59 16.82
CA ARG A 73 4.96 12.92 15.40
C ARG A 73 3.71 13.51 14.74
N GLY A 74 2.54 12.93 15.00
CA GLY A 74 1.26 13.43 14.48
C GLY A 74 0.88 14.80 15.00
N GLN A 75 1.09 15.06 16.30
CA GLN A 75 0.81 16.36 16.90
C GLN A 75 1.67 17.46 16.26
N LEU A 76 2.95 17.19 16.03
CA LEU A 76 3.85 18.15 15.38
C LEU A 76 3.57 18.31 13.88
N MET A 77 3.19 17.23 13.21
CA MET A 77 2.81 17.22 11.80
C MET A 77 1.58 18.07 11.52
N LEU A 78 0.63 18.11 12.47
CA LEU A 78 -0.67 18.76 12.31
C LEU A 78 -0.81 20.07 13.15
N ARG A 79 0.26 20.53 13.79
CA ARG A 79 0.25 21.65 14.73
C ARG A 79 -0.32 22.96 14.18
N ASP A 80 -0.20 23.19 12.87
CA ASP A 80 -0.64 24.42 12.22
C ASP A 80 -2.10 24.34 11.71
N LEU A 81 -2.77 23.19 11.93
CA LEU A 81 -4.18 23.01 11.58
C LEU A 81 -5.08 23.40 12.75
N PRO A 82 -6.26 24.02 12.50
CA PRO A 82 -7.18 24.45 13.54
C PRO A 82 -8.01 23.29 14.10
N LEU A 83 -7.34 22.26 14.64
CA LEU A 83 -7.97 21.06 15.19
C LEU A 83 -8.41 21.21 16.65
N GLY A 84 -8.03 22.31 17.33
CA GLY A 84 -8.39 22.56 18.73
C GLY A 84 -7.90 21.45 19.67
N THR A 85 -8.81 20.83 20.42
CA THR A 85 -8.52 19.75 21.38
C THR A 85 -8.86 18.37 20.87
N VAL A 86 -9.01 18.19 19.54
CA VAL A 86 -9.30 16.91 18.91
C VAL A 86 -8.16 15.90 19.25
N PRO A 87 -8.49 14.69 19.74
CA PRO A 87 -7.48 13.69 20.06
C PRO A 87 -6.70 13.25 18.81
N VAL A 88 -5.38 13.14 18.93
CA VAL A 88 -4.46 12.67 17.88
C VAL A 88 -3.76 11.40 18.35
N VAL A 89 -3.94 10.31 17.62
CA VAL A 89 -3.31 9.00 17.87
C VAL A 89 -2.23 8.75 16.81
N ASN A 90 -1.04 8.35 17.23
CA ASN A 90 0.05 7.98 16.34
C ASN A 90 0.07 6.47 16.15
N VAL A 91 0.27 6.01 14.92
CA VAL A 91 0.33 4.59 14.53
C VAL A 91 1.59 4.36 13.70
N GLU A 92 2.25 3.22 13.96
CA GLU A 92 3.41 2.78 13.20
C GLU A 92 3.28 1.28 12.94
N ASN A 93 3.38 0.87 11.67
CA ASN A 93 3.48 -0.48 11.14
C ASN A 93 4.28 -0.43 9.83
N ALA A 94 5.43 0.22 9.84
CA ALA A 94 6.28 0.44 8.65
C ALA A 94 5.45 0.93 7.46
N CYS A 95 5.53 0.26 6.29
CA CYS A 95 4.80 0.65 5.08
C CYS A 95 3.26 0.54 5.24
N ALA A 96 2.76 -0.24 6.19
CA ALA A 96 1.33 -0.38 6.49
C ALA A 96 0.80 0.68 7.49
N SER A 97 1.60 1.68 7.88
CA SER A 97 1.20 2.69 8.88
C SER A 97 -0.07 3.45 8.50
N ALA A 98 -0.19 3.91 7.24
CA ALA A 98 -1.38 4.62 6.79
C ALA A 98 -2.62 3.74 6.69
N SER A 99 -2.47 2.49 6.26
CA SER A 99 -3.57 1.50 6.23
C SER A 99 -4.02 1.13 7.64
N SER A 100 -3.08 1.05 8.59
CA SER A 100 -3.39 0.86 10.02
C SER A 100 -4.14 2.07 10.60
N ALA A 101 -3.77 3.29 10.19
CA ALA A 101 -4.51 4.50 10.58
C ALA A 101 -5.95 4.47 10.04
N LEU A 102 -6.17 4.02 8.80
CA LEU A 102 -7.51 3.80 8.26
C LEU A 102 -8.28 2.75 9.06
N HIS A 103 -7.66 1.59 9.35
CA HIS A 103 -8.27 0.52 10.12
C HIS A 103 -8.73 0.99 11.51
N LEU A 104 -7.88 1.75 12.21
CA LEU A 104 -8.25 2.35 13.51
C LEU A 104 -9.35 3.40 13.36
N ALA A 105 -9.35 4.22 12.31
CA ALA A 105 -10.42 5.18 12.05
C ALA A 105 -11.78 4.47 11.87
N VAL A 106 -11.80 3.33 11.15
CA VAL A 106 -12.98 2.47 11.03
C VAL A 106 -13.42 1.93 12.39
N ALA A 107 -12.48 1.50 13.23
CA ALA A 107 -12.78 1.01 14.58
C ALA A 107 -13.35 2.12 15.49
N TYR A 108 -12.82 3.34 15.42
CA TYR A 108 -13.33 4.50 16.16
C TYR A 108 -14.77 4.83 15.76
N VAL A 109 -15.06 4.87 14.47
CA VAL A 109 -16.41 5.09 13.94
C VAL A 109 -17.34 3.96 14.36
N GLY A 110 -16.91 2.71 14.18
CA GLY A 110 -17.73 1.54 14.49
C GLY A 110 -18.03 1.34 15.97
N SER A 111 -17.15 1.82 16.86
CA SER A 111 -17.38 1.81 18.31
C SER A 111 -18.23 3.00 18.81
N GLY A 112 -18.55 3.97 17.95
CA GLY A 112 -19.26 5.17 18.33
C GLY A 112 -18.42 6.20 19.12
N MET A 113 -17.09 6.03 19.16
CA MET A 113 -16.19 7.01 19.80
C MET A 113 -16.13 8.33 19.03
N ALA A 114 -16.34 8.28 17.72
CA ALA A 114 -16.40 9.43 16.84
C ALA A 114 -17.28 9.14 15.61
N ASP A 115 -17.99 10.15 15.11
CA ASP A 115 -18.76 10.07 13.87
C ASP A 115 -17.92 10.39 12.63
N VAL A 116 -16.89 11.23 12.79
CA VAL A 116 -15.98 11.62 11.71
C VAL A 116 -14.53 11.58 12.22
N VAL A 117 -13.72 10.77 11.59
CA VAL A 117 -12.31 10.55 11.91
C VAL A 117 -11.45 10.88 10.70
N LEU A 118 -10.43 11.68 10.91
CA LEU A 118 -9.41 11.96 9.91
C LEU A 118 -8.26 10.93 10.04
N ALA A 119 -8.03 10.12 9.02
CA ALA A 119 -6.82 9.32 8.88
C ALA A 119 -5.81 10.10 8.03
N VAL A 120 -4.56 10.21 8.49
CA VAL A 120 -3.46 10.90 7.78
C VAL A 120 -2.25 9.99 7.75
N GLY A 121 -1.62 9.88 6.60
CA GLY A 121 -0.33 9.24 6.43
C GLY A 121 0.64 10.20 5.77
N ALA A 122 1.84 10.36 6.30
CA ALA A 122 2.85 11.21 5.69
C ALA A 122 4.26 10.68 5.97
N GLU A 123 5.14 10.84 4.98
CA GLU A 123 6.52 10.45 5.14
C GLU A 123 7.45 11.41 4.39
N LYS A 124 8.62 11.66 4.97
CA LYS A 124 9.69 12.43 4.35
C LYS A 124 10.99 11.65 4.44
N MET A 125 11.36 11.00 3.33
CA MET A 125 12.46 10.03 3.26
C MET A 125 13.61 10.51 2.37
N VAL A 126 13.36 11.48 1.47
CA VAL A 126 14.37 11.98 0.54
C VAL A 126 15.35 12.86 1.27
N SER A 127 16.63 12.50 1.20
CA SER A 127 17.75 13.27 1.73
C SER A 127 18.79 13.52 0.63
N LEU A 128 19.59 14.57 0.77
CA LEU A 128 20.80 14.78 -0.04
C LEU A 128 21.88 13.76 0.33
N ASP A 129 21.89 13.31 1.59
CA ASP A 129 22.65 12.14 2.03
C ASP A 129 21.82 10.86 1.73
N ARG A 130 22.23 10.18 0.65
CA ARG A 130 21.57 8.94 0.21
C ARG A 130 21.64 7.84 1.26
N GLN A 131 22.75 7.74 2.00
CA GLN A 131 22.92 6.69 3.01
C GLN A 131 21.86 6.84 4.12
N ARG A 132 21.60 8.07 4.57
CA ARG A 132 20.54 8.36 5.54
C ARG A 132 19.16 7.86 5.09
N SER A 133 18.82 8.04 3.81
CA SER A 133 17.56 7.52 3.25
C SER A 133 17.52 5.99 3.26
N LEU A 134 18.65 5.31 3.00
CA LEU A 134 18.73 3.85 3.04
C LEU A 134 18.69 3.31 4.48
N ASP A 135 19.39 3.95 5.41
CA ASP A 135 19.44 3.55 6.81
C ASP A 135 18.07 3.68 7.50
N ALA A 136 17.21 4.58 7.01
CA ALA A 136 15.85 4.74 7.54
C ALA A 136 15.00 3.46 7.41
N PHE A 137 15.31 2.58 6.46
CA PHE A 137 14.62 1.30 6.30
C PHE A 137 15.09 0.22 7.29
N SER A 138 16.27 0.35 7.91
CA SER A 138 16.86 -0.70 8.76
C SER A 138 16.01 -0.99 10.02
N GLY A 139 15.21 -0.02 10.48
CA GLY A 139 14.29 -0.22 11.61
C GLY A 139 12.97 -0.93 11.26
N SER A 140 12.76 -1.31 9.98
CA SER A 140 11.49 -1.91 9.54
C SER A 140 11.54 -3.44 9.42
N TRP A 141 12.53 -4.09 10.04
CA TRP A 141 12.66 -5.55 10.12
C TRP A 141 13.26 -5.96 11.46
N ASP A 142 13.24 -7.26 11.78
CA ASP A 142 13.79 -7.77 13.05
C ASP A 142 15.32 -7.78 13.02
N GLU A 143 15.95 -6.75 13.58
CA GLU A 143 17.41 -6.67 13.72
C GLU A 143 17.97 -7.72 14.69
N SER A 144 17.17 -8.19 15.67
CA SER A 144 17.60 -9.23 16.63
C SER A 144 17.65 -10.62 16.01
N GLY A 145 16.78 -10.91 15.04
CA GLY A 145 16.71 -12.14 14.26
C GLY A 145 17.44 -12.08 12.91
N ARG A 146 18.30 -11.05 12.70
CA ARG A 146 18.94 -10.75 11.41
C ARG A 146 19.62 -11.94 10.74
N GLU A 147 20.44 -12.67 11.48
CA GLU A 147 21.24 -13.81 10.93
C GLU A 147 20.30 -14.93 10.47
N GLU A 148 19.27 -15.26 11.25
CA GLU A 148 18.31 -16.31 10.93
C GLU A 148 17.47 -15.91 9.71
N THR A 149 16.96 -14.67 9.67
CA THR A 149 16.22 -14.13 8.54
C THR A 149 17.04 -14.17 7.24
N LEU A 150 18.30 -13.70 7.28
CA LEU A 150 19.18 -13.73 6.10
C LEU A 150 19.51 -15.15 5.65
N ALA A 151 19.67 -16.10 6.57
CA ALA A 151 19.90 -17.51 6.24
C ALA A 151 18.67 -18.13 5.56
N GLY A 152 17.45 -17.80 6.04
CA GLY A 152 16.19 -18.23 5.43
C GLY A 152 16.00 -17.66 4.02
N LEU A 153 16.22 -16.35 3.85
CA LEU A 153 16.16 -15.68 2.54
C LEU A 153 17.20 -16.25 1.56
N ALA A 154 18.42 -16.54 2.01
CA ALA A 154 19.42 -17.19 1.20
C ALA A 154 18.99 -18.61 0.78
N ALA A 155 18.20 -19.30 1.61
CA ALA A 155 17.64 -20.61 1.26
C ALA A 155 16.63 -20.51 0.11
N PHE A 156 15.78 -19.47 0.08
CA PHE A 156 14.85 -19.23 -1.02
C PHE A 156 15.55 -19.08 -2.37
N GLY A 157 16.67 -18.38 -2.39
CA GLY A 157 17.42 -18.13 -3.63
C GLY A 157 18.27 -19.30 -4.14
N ARG A 158 18.42 -20.40 -3.39
CA ARG A 158 19.37 -21.48 -3.76
C ARG A 158 19.00 -22.22 -5.04
N ALA A 159 17.71 -22.44 -5.28
CA ALA A 159 17.24 -23.16 -6.45
C ALA A 159 17.35 -22.34 -7.74
N THR A 160 17.43 -21.01 -7.61
CA THR A 160 17.57 -20.07 -8.74
C THR A 160 18.75 -19.14 -8.45
N PRO A 161 20.00 -19.58 -8.71
CA PRO A 161 21.19 -18.79 -8.40
C PRO A 161 21.32 -17.58 -9.32
N VAL A 162 21.99 -16.54 -8.82
CA VAL A 162 22.33 -15.36 -9.63
C VAL A 162 23.20 -15.80 -10.81
N PRO A 163 22.86 -15.45 -12.06
CA PRO A 163 23.66 -15.82 -13.23
C PRO A 163 25.09 -15.26 -13.15
N ALA A 164 26.04 -16.02 -13.65
CA ALA A 164 27.43 -15.58 -13.69
C ALA A 164 27.59 -14.30 -14.51
N GLY A 165 28.37 -13.33 -13.99
CA GLY A 165 28.63 -12.06 -14.65
C GLY A 165 27.56 -10.96 -14.41
N VAL A 166 26.52 -11.23 -13.63
CA VAL A 166 25.58 -10.19 -13.21
C VAL A 166 26.23 -9.29 -12.14
N GLU A 167 26.28 -7.99 -12.43
CA GLU A 167 26.75 -6.98 -11.49
C GLU A 167 25.56 -6.35 -10.76
N GLU A 168 25.50 -6.51 -9.45
CA GLU A 168 24.47 -5.94 -8.59
C GLU A 168 24.93 -4.61 -7.97
N LEU A 169 23.94 -3.77 -7.61
CA LEU A 169 24.21 -2.49 -6.93
C LEU A 169 24.74 -2.74 -5.50
N ALA A 170 25.97 -2.29 -5.22
CA ALA A 170 26.61 -2.49 -3.91
C ALA A 170 25.88 -1.76 -2.76
N ALA A 171 25.42 -0.51 -2.99
CA ALA A 171 24.69 0.29 -1.99
C ALA A 171 23.18 0.24 -2.29
N ARG A 172 22.46 -0.64 -1.59
CA ARG A 172 21.02 -0.83 -1.70
C ARG A 172 20.39 -1.08 -0.32
N SER A 173 19.09 -0.90 -0.23
CA SER A 173 18.34 -1.30 0.96
C SER A 173 18.31 -2.82 1.08
N VAL A 174 18.35 -3.35 2.31
CA VAL A 174 18.18 -4.78 2.60
C VAL A 174 16.86 -5.33 2.02
N PHE A 175 15.82 -4.51 1.93
CA PHE A 175 14.55 -4.92 1.32
C PHE A 175 14.69 -5.31 -0.15
N MET A 176 15.67 -4.78 -0.89
CA MET A 176 15.92 -5.23 -2.27
C MET A 176 16.48 -6.66 -2.30
N ASP A 177 17.30 -7.05 -1.33
CA ASP A 177 17.77 -8.44 -1.18
C ASP A 177 16.63 -9.38 -0.78
N ILE A 178 15.72 -8.93 0.10
CA ILE A 178 14.53 -9.65 0.53
C ILE A 178 13.63 -9.94 -0.68
N TYR A 179 13.24 -8.91 -1.44
CA TYR A 179 12.39 -9.09 -2.62
C TYR A 179 13.08 -9.90 -3.73
N ALA A 180 14.38 -9.74 -3.90
CA ALA A 180 15.15 -10.60 -4.83
C ALA A 180 15.13 -12.07 -4.41
N ALA A 181 15.19 -12.37 -3.11
CA ALA A 181 15.06 -13.74 -2.60
C ALA A 181 13.64 -14.30 -2.86
N PHE A 182 12.59 -13.50 -2.61
CA PHE A 182 11.21 -13.88 -2.93
C PHE A 182 11.01 -14.11 -4.44
N ALA A 183 11.56 -13.22 -5.29
CA ALA A 183 11.52 -13.41 -6.74
C ALA A 183 12.14 -14.76 -7.15
N ARG A 184 13.33 -15.08 -6.64
CA ARG A 184 14.03 -16.34 -6.94
C ARG A 184 13.30 -17.57 -6.41
N GLN A 185 12.66 -17.45 -5.24
CA GLN A 185 11.78 -18.51 -4.72
C GLN A 185 10.59 -18.73 -5.65
N HIS A 186 9.92 -17.63 -6.07
CA HIS A 186 8.77 -17.71 -6.97
C HIS A 186 9.13 -18.31 -8.33
N MET A 187 10.30 -17.95 -8.87
CA MET A 187 10.86 -18.57 -10.08
C MET A 187 11.08 -20.07 -9.89
N ALA A 188 11.62 -20.49 -8.74
CA ALA A 188 11.88 -21.89 -8.44
C ALA A 188 10.61 -22.72 -8.26
N LEU A 189 9.59 -22.17 -7.58
CA LEU A 189 8.36 -22.88 -7.23
C LEU A 189 7.37 -22.93 -8.41
N TRP A 190 7.25 -21.82 -9.15
CA TRP A 190 6.17 -21.61 -10.12
C TRP A 190 6.67 -21.40 -11.55
N GLY A 191 7.99 -21.33 -11.75
CA GLY A 191 8.57 -21.12 -13.08
C GLY A 191 8.42 -19.70 -13.62
N SER A 192 8.14 -18.72 -12.78
CA SER A 192 8.08 -17.31 -13.21
C SER A 192 9.39 -16.86 -13.83
N THR A 193 9.32 -15.93 -14.75
CA THR A 193 10.48 -15.43 -15.50
C THR A 193 10.75 -13.97 -15.20
N VAL A 194 11.96 -13.52 -15.50
CA VAL A 194 12.33 -12.10 -15.33
C VAL A 194 11.51 -11.19 -16.24
N GLU A 195 11.14 -11.68 -17.43
CA GLU A 195 10.29 -11.01 -18.41
C GLU A 195 8.89 -10.76 -17.85
N GLN A 196 8.34 -11.69 -17.06
CA GLN A 196 7.04 -11.55 -16.41
C GLN A 196 7.07 -10.47 -15.33
N PHE A 197 8.13 -10.39 -14.52
CA PHE A 197 8.32 -9.29 -13.59
C PHE A 197 8.52 -7.96 -14.32
N ALA A 198 9.23 -7.97 -15.46
CA ALA A 198 9.36 -6.78 -16.31
C ALA A 198 8.03 -6.33 -16.92
N ALA A 199 7.12 -7.26 -17.25
CA ALA A 199 5.79 -6.95 -17.75
C ALA A 199 4.93 -6.25 -16.69
N VAL A 200 5.02 -6.66 -15.40
CA VAL A 200 4.39 -5.97 -14.27
C VAL A 200 4.88 -4.53 -14.19
N SER A 201 6.20 -4.34 -14.16
CA SER A 201 6.81 -3.01 -14.06
C SER A 201 6.46 -2.12 -15.26
N ALA A 202 6.55 -2.63 -16.48
CA ALA A 202 6.17 -1.89 -17.70
C ALA A 202 4.71 -1.42 -17.63
N LYS A 203 3.79 -2.28 -17.17
CA LYS A 203 2.38 -1.95 -16.94
C LYS A 203 2.22 -0.83 -15.90
N ASN A 204 2.89 -0.91 -14.75
CA ASN A 204 2.78 0.09 -13.70
C ASN A 204 3.30 1.46 -14.16
N HIS A 205 4.40 1.49 -14.89
CA HIS A 205 4.92 2.71 -15.50
C HIS A 205 3.99 3.27 -16.59
N GLU A 206 3.28 2.43 -17.35
CA GLU A 206 2.26 2.86 -18.32
C GLU A 206 1.05 3.49 -17.60
N HIS A 207 0.53 2.84 -16.54
CA HIS A 207 -0.61 3.34 -15.77
C HIS A 207 -0.34 4.73 -15.17
N SER A 208 0.88 4.99 -14.71
CA SER A 208 1.24 6.26 -14.09
C SER A 208 1.35 7.46 -15.04
N VAL A 209 1.44 7.25 -16.35
CA VAL A 209 1.59 8.34 -17.35
C VAL A 209 0.54 9.43 -17.18
N HIS A 210 -0.70 9.01 -16.90
CA HIS A 210 -1.84 9.90 -16.73
C HIS A 210 -2.15 10.22 -15.26
N ASN A 211 -1.30 9.79 -14.31
CA ASN A 211 -1.47 10.12 -12.90
C ASN A 211 -0.65 11.37 -12.53
N PRO A 212 -1.29 12.55 -12.32
CA PRO A 212 -0.57 13.78 -11.99
C PRO A 212 0.11 13.74 -10.62
N ARG A 213 -0.20 12.72 -9.80
CA ARG A 213 0.37 12.53 -8.46
C ARG A 213 1.53 11.54 -8.43
N ALA A 214 1.83 10.89 -9.55
CA ALA A 214 2.92 9.94 -9.65
C ALA A 214 4.28 10.63 -9.77
N GLN A 215 5.28 10.07 -9.09
CA GLN A 215 6.67 10.52 -9.14
C GLN A 215 7.29 10.28 -10.52
N TYR A 216 7.04 9.11 -11.11
CA TYR A 216 7.44 8.77 -12.45
C TYR A 216 6.21 8.74 -13.37
N ARG A 217 6.33 9.39 -14.53
CA ARG A 217 5.25 9.52 -15.51
C ARG A 217 5.75 9.21 -16.92
N ARG A 218 6.76 8.36 -17.01
CA ARG A 218 7.34 7.88 -18.26
C ARG A 218 6.99 6.40 -18.42
N PRO A 219 6.43 5.97 -19.55
CA PRO A 219 6.24 4.56 -19.84
C PRO A 219 7.61 3.89 -20.10
N PHE A 220 7.68 2.59 -19.85
CA PHE A 220 8.80 1.73 -20.23
C PHE A 220 8.27 0.52 -21.01
N THR A 221 9.02 0.05 -21.99
CA THR A 221 8.79 -1.28 -22.57
C THR A 221 9.40 -2.35 -21.67
N VAL A 222 9.00 -3.61 -21.89
CA VAL A 222 9.60 -4.76 -21.17
C VAL A 222 11.12 -4.80 -21.39
N GLU A 223 11.57 -4.55 -22.61
CA GLU A 223 12.99 -4.51 -22.97
C GLU A 223 13.74 -3.38 -22.24
N GLU A 224 13.15 -2.19 -22.15
CA GLU A 224 13.73 -1.07 -21.39
C GLU A 224 13.81 -1.39 -19.89
N VAL A 225 12.82 -2.08 -19.31
CA VAL A 225 12.83 -2.53 -17.91
C VAL A 225 13.96 -3.54 -17.69
N LEU A 226 14.09 -4.54 -18.57
CA LEU A 226 15.13 -5.56 -18.50
C LEU A 226 16.55 -4.98 -18.69
N ALA A 227 16.69 -3.97 -19.55
CA ALA A 227 17.96 -3.26 -19.77
C ALA A 227 18.32 -2.29 -18.62
N GLY A 228 17.42 -2.12 -17.65
CA GLY A 228 17.65 -1.30 -16.47
C GLY A 228 18.82 -1.83 -15.63
N ARG A 229 19.46 -0.92 -14.86
CA ARG A 229 20.53 -1.31 -13.94
C ARG A 229 20.03 -2.34 -12.93
N THR A 230 20.72 -3.45 -12.77
CA THR A 230 20.39 -4.46 -11.75
C THR A 230 20.64 -3.94 -10.35
N ILE A 231 19.63 -4.01 -9.49
CA ILE A 231 19.69 -3.64 -8.08
C ILE A 231 20.08 -4.86 -7.24
N ALA A 232 19.28 -5.91 -7.29
CA ALA A 232 19.53 -7.23 -6.72
C ALA A 232 18.82 -8.24 -7.64
N TRP A 233 19.54 -9.14 -8.29
CA TRP A 233 18.96 -10.01 -9.31
C TRP A 233 17.81 -10.88 -8.77
N PRO A 234 16.65 -10.96 -9.48
CA PRO A 234 16.38 -10.51 -10.86
C PRO A 234 15.87 -9.06 -11.01
N LEU A 235 15.90 -8.26 -9.95
CA LEU A 235 15.30 -6.93 -9.92
C LEU A 235 16.19 -5.89 -10.60
N THR A 236 15.64 -5.17 -11.59
CA THR A 236 16.24 -3.96 -12.17
C THR A 236 15.65 -2.69 -11.52
N LEU A 237 16.30 -1.55 -11.75
CA LEU A 237 15.87 -0.27 -11.17
C LEU A 237 14.41 0.09 -11.46
N PRO A 238 13.87 -0.07 -12.68
CA PRO A 238 12.44 0.20 -12.93
C PRO A 238 11.48 -0.72 -12.18
N MET A 239 11.90 -1.93 -11.79
CA MET A 239 11.11 -2.89 -11.01
C MET A 239 11.05 -2.57 -9.52
N CYS A 240 11.64 -1.46 -9.07
CA CYS A 240 11.75 -1.10 -7.66
C CYS A 240 11.13 0.26 -7.40
N SER A 241 10.36 0.39 -6.32
CA SER A 241 9.80 1.66 -5.90
C SER A 241 10.89 2.69 -5.56
N PRO A 242 10.73 3.97 -5.95
CA PRO A 242 11.67 5.01 -5.59
C PRO A 242 11.50 5.45 -4.13
N VAL A 243 12.58 5.98 -3.55
CA VAL A 243 12.47 6.75 -2.30
C VAL A 243 11.68 8.02 -2.57
N SER A 244 10.63 8.24 -1.80
CA SER A 244 9.64 9.29 -2.04
C SER A 244 9.27 10.04 -0.76
N ASP A 245 8.94 11.32 -0.91
CA ASP A 245 8.24 12.12 0.08
C ASP A 245 6.77 12.26 -0.33
N GLY A 246 5.87 12.39 0.64
CA GLY A 246 4.46 12.67 0.35
C GLY A 246 3.53 12.44 1.53
N ALA A 247 2.28 12.81 1.33
CA ALA A 247 1.20 12.62 2.29
C ALA A 247 -0.10 12.25 1.60
N ALA A 248 -0.94 11.47 2.30
CA ALA A 248 -2.31 11.18 1.91
C ALA A 248 -3.22 11.22 3.14
N ALA A 249 -4.49 11.58 2.94
CA ALA A 249 -5.48 11.69 3.99
C ALA A 249 -6.84 11.18 3.52
N ALA A 250 -7.64 10.66 4.46
CA ALA A 250 -9.01 10.27 4.23
C ALA A 250 -9.89 10.64 5.42
N LEU A 251 -11.11 11.12 5.16
CA LEU A 251 -12.14 11.32 6.15
C LEU A 251 -13.04 10.09 6.20
N ILE A 252 -13.04 9.41 7.34
CA ILE A 252 -13.86 8.23 7.60
C ILE A 252 -15.03 8.63 8.47
N CYS A 253 -16.23 8.19 8.12
CA CYS A 253 -17.42 8.59 8.86
C CYS A 253 -18.43 7.46 9.08
N SER A 254 -19.29 7.67 10.10
CA SER A 254 -20.44 6.81 10.39
C SER A 254 -21.51 6.92 9.31
N PRO A 255 -22.43 5.94 9.19
CA PRO A 255 -23.59 6.04 8.30
C PRO A 255 -24.40 7.33 8.54
N ALA A 256 -24.64 7.68 9.81
CA ALA A 256 -25.37 8.88 10.17
C ALA A 256 -24.66 10.17 9.74
N ALA A 257 -23.33 10.21 9.86
CA ALA A 257 -22.53 11.35 9.37
C ALA A 257 -22.51 11.39 7.84
N ALA A 258 -22.41 10.25 7.15
CA ALA A 258 -22.51 10.18 5.69
C ALA A 258 -23.85 10.72 5.18
N ASP A 259 -24.97 10.34 5.80
CA ASP A 259 -26.31 10.84 5.45
C ASP A 259 -26.41 12.37 5.62
N ARG A 260 -25.81 12.92 6.65
CA ARG A 260 -25.81 14.36 6.95
C ARG A 260 -24.89 15.17 6.05
N LEU A 261 -23.71 14.62 5.72
CA LEU A 261 -22.61 15.36 5.08
C LEU A 261 -22.47 15.10 3.57
N GLY A 262 -23.03 14.03 3.03
CA GLY A 262 -22.97 13.79 1.58
C GLY A 262 -22.84 12.34 1.15
N ARG A 263 -23.80 11.50 1.50
CA ARG A 263 -23.80 10.05 1.18
C ARG A 263 -23.68 9.75 -0.32
N GLY A 264 -24.10 10.65 -1.20
CA GLY A 264 -24.10 10.40 -2.64
C GLY A 264 -22.71 10.19 -3.26
N ARG A 265 -21.65 10.66 -2.60
CA ARG A 265 -20.24 10.46 -2.99
C ARG A 265 -19.46 9.55 -2.02
N ALA A 266 -20.04 9.22 -0.88
CA ALA A 266 -19.37 8.44 0.14
C ALA A 266 -19.15 6.99 -0.34
N VAL A 267 -17.91 6.54 -0.32
CA VAL A 267 -17.51 5.17 -0.68
C VAL A 267 -17.62 4.31 0.58
N ARG A 268 -18.35 3.19 0.50
CA ARG A 268 -18.54 2.31 1.64
C ARG A 268 -17.29 1.48 1.90
N ILE A 269 -16.90 1.35 3.16
CA ILE A 269 -15.90 0.36 3.61
C ILE A 269 -16.65 -0.90 4.00
N ARG A 270 -16.54 -1.96 3.17
CA ARG A 270 -17.18 -3.24 3.44
C ARG A 270 -16.45 -4.04 4.50
N ALA A 271 -15.11 -4.00 4.46
CA ALA A 271 -14.26 -4.62 5.45
C ALA A 271 -12.92 -3.88 5.54
N SER A 272 -12.35 -3.87 6.73
CA SER A 272 -10.96 -3.49 6.98
C SER A 272 -10.38 -4.47 7.99
N VAL A 273 -9.26 -5.11 7.64
CA VAL A 273 -8.59 -6.12 8.48
C VAL A 273 -7.11 -5.81 8.61
N LEU A 274 -6.54 -6.18 9.77
CA LEU A 274 -5.12 -6.02 10.06
C LEU A 274 -4.56 -7.36 10.52
N GLY A 275 -3.56 -7.90 9.82
CA GLY A 275 -2.85 -9.15 10.12
C GLY A 275 -1.49 -8.90 10.75
N HIS A 276 -0.99 -9.89 11.50
CA HIS A 276 0.35 -9.94 12.08
C HIS A 276 1.06 -11.21 11.62
N GLY A 277 2.28 -11.05 11.10
CA GLY A 277 3.15 -12.11 10.65
C GLY A 277 4.08 -12.66 11.73
N GLY A 278 5.02 -13.52 11.34
CA GLY A 278 6.08 -14.06 12.20
C GLY A 278 5.99 -15.55 12.47
N GLY A 279 5.11 -16.27 11.79
CA GLY A 279 4.98 -17.71 11.93
C GLY A 279 5.25 -18.53 10.67
N TRP A 280 5.39 -17.88 9.52
CA TRP A 280 5.58 -18.58 8.26
C TRP A 280 7.03 -19.08 8.08
N THR A 281 7.16 -20.35 7.71
CA THR A 281 8.46 -21.02 7.52
C THR A 281 8.92 -21.05 6.05
N GLY A 282 8.11 -20.51 5.14
CA GLY A 282 8.38 -20.56 3.70
C GLY A 282 7.85 -21.82 2.99
N ALA A 283 7.23 -22.76 3.72
CA ALA A 283 6.82 -24.04 3.16
C ALA A 283 5.45 -23.99 2.47
N GLU A 284 4.43 -23.52 3.19
CA GLU A 284 3.05 -23.55 2.72
C GLU A 284 2.58 -22.13 2.35
N PRO A 285 2.37 -21.82 1.04
CA PRO A 285 2.01 -20.48 0.60
C PRO A 285 0.72 -19.92 1.23
N ASP A 286 -0.25 -20.77 1.58
CA ASP A 286 -1.51 -20.35 2.18
C ASP A 286 -1.38 -20.00 3.67
N GLU A 287 -0.27 -20.38 4.31
CA GLU A 287 0.05 -20.00 5.68
C GLU A 287 0.73 -18.64 5.79
N HIS A 288 1.10 -18.02 4.66
CA HIS A 288 1.65 -16.67 4.63
C HIS A 288 0.65 -15.65 5.20
N VAL A 289 1.12 -14.66 5.95
CA VAL A 289 0.27 -13.66 6.64
C VAL A 289 -0.69 -12.97 5.67
N SER A 290 -0.25 -12.63 4.46
CA SER A 290 -1.11 -11.98 3.45
C SER A 290 -2.24 -12.91 3.01
N ALA A 291 -1.97 -14.21 2.77
CA ALA A 291 -3.01 -15.17 2.40
C ALA A 291 -4.03 -15.38 3.51
N ARG A 292 -3.58 -15.56 4.76
CA ARG A 292 -4.47 -15.69 5.93
C ARG A 292 -5.30 -14.42 6.18
N THR A 293 -4.70 -13.25 5.96
CA THR A 293 -5.39 -11.96 6.10
C THR A 293 -6.43 -11.77 4.99
N ALA A 294 -6.13 -12.19 3.76
CA ALA A 294 -7.07 -12.18 2.63
C ALA A 294 -8.29 -13.08 2.89
N GLN A 295 -8.10 -14.30 3.39
CA GLN A 295 -9.21 -15.19 3.77
C GLN A 295 -10.15 -14.53 4.80
N ARG A 296 -9.56 -13.88 5.81
CA ARG A 296 -10.34 -13.13 6.81
C ARG A 296 -11.02 -11.91 6.22
N LEU A 297 -10.37 -11.20 5.28
CA LEU A 297 -10.94 -10.07 4.57
C LEU A 297 -12.22 -10.47 3.83
N TRP A 298 -12.14 -11.52 3.00
CA TRP A 298 -13.28 -11.99 2.19
C TRP A 298 -14.42 -12.48 3.06
N ALA A 299 -14.12 -13.24 4.11
CA ALA A 299 -15.13 -13.69 5.08
C ALA A 299 -15.83 -12.51 5.78
N THR A 300 -15.08 -11.43 6.11
CA THR A 300 -15.63 -10.24 6.77
C THR A 300 -16.43 -9.37 5.81
N ALA A 301 -15.96 -9.22 4.56
CA ALA A 301 -16.62 -8.42 3.53
C ALA A 301 -17.89 -9.08 2.97
N GLY A 302 -18.00 -10.41 3.06
CA GLY A 302 -19.09 -11.19 2.47
C GLY A 302 -19.09 -11.16 0.95
N VAL A 303 -17.89 -11.13 0.35
CA VAL A 303 -17.61 -11.19 -1.10
C VAL A 303 -16.36 -12.03 -1.33
N GLY A 304 -16.11 -12.43 -2.58
CA GLY A 304 -14.92 -13.16 -2.99
C GLY A 304 -13.97 -12.33 -3.85
N PRO A 305 -12.76 -12.85 -4.14
CA PRO A 305 -11.82 -12.20 -5.05
C PRO A 305 -12.38 -12.07 -6.48
N GLU A 306 -13.31 -12.93 -6.88
CA GLU A 306 -14.02 -12.92 -8.17
C GLU A 306 -14.96 -11.71 -8.34
N ASP A 307 -15.36 -11.06 -7.24
CA ASP A 307 -16.24 -9.89 -7.25
C ASP A 307 -15.47 -8.57 -7.41
N VAL A 308 -14.12 -8.61 -7.36
CA VAL A 308 -13.28 -7.41 -7.36
C VAL A 308 -13.08 -6.89 -8.79
N ASP A 309 -13.35 -5.60 -8.98
CA ASP A 309 -13.18 -4.92 -10.27
C ASP A 309 -11.82 -4.23 -10.41
N VAL A 310 -11.19 -3.83 -9.31
CA VAL A 310 -9.91 -3.12 -9.31
C VAL A 310 -9.16 -3.32 -7.99
N ALA A 311 -7.83 -3.42 -8.06
CA ALA A 311 -6.97 -3.58 -6.90
C ALA A 311 -5.82 -2.57 -6.87
N GLU A 312 -5.46 -2.11 -5.68
CA GLU A 312 -4.17 -1.48 -5.36
C GLU A 312 -3.46 -2.38 -4.35
N VAL A 313 -2.27 -2.89 -4.71
CA VAL A 313 -1.49 -3.79 -3.87
C VAL A 313 -0.10 -3.23 -3.58
N HIS A 314 0.60 -3.83 -2.62
CA HIS A 314 1.94 -3.42 -2.19
C HIS A 314 3.00 -3.94 -3.16
N ASP A 315 3.24 -3.22 -4.22
CA ASP A 315 4.30 -3.46 -5.21
C ASP A 315 5.56 -2.63 -4.90
N ALA A 316 6.15 -2.82 -3.71
CA ALA A 316 7.47 -2.21 -3.46
C ALA A 316 8.52 -2.65 -4.50
N THR A 317 8.26 -3.79 -5.14
CA THR A 317 8.91 -4.27 -6.35
C THR A 317 7.89 -5.04 -7.21
N ALA A 318 8.21 -5.28 -8.48
CA ALA A 318 7.35 -6.03 -9.41
C ALA A 318 6.94 -7.41 -8.88
N VAL A 319 7.84 -8.11 -8.16
CA VAL A 319 7.50 -9.40 -7.55
C VAL A 319 6.51 -9.26 -6.41
N GLY A 320 6.53 -8.14 -5.70
CA GLY A 320 5.52 -7.84 -4.67
C GLY A 320 4.10 -7.86 -5.26
N GLU A 321 3.87 -7.20 -6.41
CA GLU A 321 2.56 -7.27 -7.08
C GLU A 321 2.16 -8.70 -7.41
N VAL A 322 3.07 -9.48 -8.03
CA VAL A 322 2.81 -10.89 -8.38
C VAL A 322 2.35 -11.68 -7.15
N GLN A 323 3.07 -11.57 -6.04
CA GLN A 323 2.74 -12.31 -4.83
C GLN A 323 1.42 -11.84 -4.19
N GLN A 324 1.19 -10.53 -4.11
CA GLN A 324 0.00 -10.01 -3.43
C GLN A 324 -1.30 -10.31 -4.18
N ILE A 325 -1.31 -10.26 -5.52
CA ILE A 325 -2.51 -10.66 -6.29
C ILE A 325 -2.81 -12.16 -6.19
N GLU A 326 -1.78 -12.99 -6.01
CA GLU A 326 -1.92 -14.42 -5.72
C GLU A 326 -2.38 -14.69 -4.28
N HIS A 327 -1.87 -13.94 -3.29
CA HIS A 327 -2.30 -14.03 -1.89
C HIS A 327 -3.75 -13.59 -1.72
N LEU A 328 -4.18 -12.56 -2.44
CA LEU A 328 -5.58 -12.12 -2.48
C LEU A 328 -6.50 -13.11 -3.22
N GLY A 329 -5.96 -14.04 -4.02
CA GLY A 329 -6.74 -14.96 -4.84
C GLY A 329 -7.32 -14.31 -6.10
N LEU A 330 -6.84 -13.13 -6.50
CA LEU A 330 -7.26 -12.44 -7.74
C LEU A 330 -6.81 -13.21 -8.98
N VAL A 331 -5.72 -13.95 -8.85
CA VAL A 331 -5.21 -14.93 -9.81
C VAL A 331 -4.77 -16.21 -9.07
N PRO A 332 -4.72 -17.36 -9.73
CA PRO A 332 -4.17 -18.58 -9.14
C PRO A 332 -2.69 -18.42 -8.74
N ARG A 333 -2.23 -19.25 -7.80
CA ARG A 333 -0.83 -19.32 -7.42
C ARG A 333 0.06 -19.65 -8.63
N GLY A 334 1.14 -18.88 -8.82
CA GLY A 334 2.05 -18.99 -9.95
C GLY A 334 1.56 -18.36 -11.25
N ASP A 335 0.35 -17.78 -11.28
CA ASP A 335 -0.21 -17.14 -12.48
C ASP A 335 -0.08 -15.61 -12.47
N GLY A 336 0.43 -14.99 -11.40
CA GLY A 336 0.54 -13.54 -11.31
C GLY A 336 1.43 -12.92 -12.39
N GLY A 337 2.59 -13.51 -12.63
CA GLY A 337 3.48 -13.11 -13.74
C GLY A 337 2.87 -13.36 -15.12
N PRO A 338 2.43 -14.59 -15.44
CA PRO A 338 1.71 -14.88 -16.68
C PRO A 338 0.48 -14.01 -16.93
N ALA A 339 -0.32 -13.68 -15.91
CA ALA A 339 -1.49 -12.81 -16.04
C ALA A 339 -1.08 -11.38 -16.44
N ALA A 340 0.02 -10.85 -15.86
CA ALA A 340 0.56 -9.55 -16.27
C ALA A 340 1.04 -9.57 -17.72
N GLU A 341 1.74 -10.62 -18.15
CA GLU A 341 2.22 -10.79 -19.53
C GLU A 341 1.05 -10.87 -20.53
N ARG A 342 -0.04 -11.58 -20.17
CA ARG A 342 -1.27 -11.61 -20.98
C ARG A 342 -2.06 -10.31 -20.97
N GLY A 343 -1.67 -9.31 -20.16
CA GLY A 343 -2.35 -8.02 -20.03
C GLY A 343 -3.62 -8.05 -19.17
N GLU A 344 -3.87 -9.13 -18.42
CA GLU A 344 -5.06 -9.28 -17.59
C GLU A 344 -5.12 -8.27 -16.44
N THR A 345 -3.95 -7.81 -15.95
CA THR A 345 -3.81 -6.85 -14.85
C THR A 345 -3.71 -5.38 -15.32
N ARG A 346 -3.78 -5.12 -16.64
CA ARG A 346 -3.83 -3.75 -17.19
C ARG A 346 -5.19 -3.10 -16.99
N ILE A 347 -5.26 -1.77 -17.04
CA ILE A 347 -6.52 -1.05 -17.18
C ILE A 347 -7.23 -1.56 -18.44
N GLY A 348 -8.48 -2.00 -18.31
CA GLY A 348 -9.25 -2.68 -19.36
C GLY A 348 -9.01 -4.20 -19.45
N GLY A 349 -8.10 -4.76 -18.68
CA GLY A 349 -7.95 -6.21 -18.49
C GLY A 349 -9.01 -6.81 -17.57
N ARG A 350 -8.88 -8.12 -17.30
CA ARG A 350 -9.84 -8.88 -16.45
C ARG A 350 -9.85 -8.38 -15.00
N ILE A 351 -8.71 -8.06 -14.43
CA ILE A 351 -8.54 -7.55 -13.07
C ILE A 351 -7.45 -6.47 -13.05
N PRO A 352 -7.81 -5.21 -13.30
CA PRO A 352 -6.87 -4.10 -13.24
C PRO A 352 -6.20 -3.98 -11.87
N VAL A 353 -4.87 -3.98 -11.85
CA VAL A 353 -4.05 -3.87 -10.66
C VAL A 353 -3.17 -2.63 -10.76
N ASN A 354 -3.10 -1.87 -9.66
CA ASN A 354 -2.30 -0.67 -9.54
C ASN A 354 -2.56 0.37 -10.66
N PRO A 355 -3.84 0.77 -10.89
CA PRO A 355 -4.14 1.79 -11.92
C PRO A 355 -3.50 3.15 -11.62
N SER A 356 -3.08 3.38 -10.37
CA SER A 356 -2.31 4.57 -9.99
C SER A 356 -0.89 4.60 -10.55
N GLY A 357 -0.37 3.47 -11.02
CA GLY A 357 1.04 3.22 -11.33
C GLY A 357 1.78 2.47 -10.23
N GLY A 358 1.07 2.04 -9.18
CA GLY A 358 1.64 1.31 -8.06
C GLY A 358 2.72 2.08 -7.30
N LEU A 359 3.38 1.42 -6.38
CA LEU A 359 4.50 1.98 -5.64
C LEU A 359 5.72 2.18 -6.53
N GLU A 360 5.91 1.29 -7.53
CA GLU A 360 7.03 1.33 -8.47
C GLU A 360 7.10 2.65 -9.24
N SER A 361 5.95 3.20 -9.63
CA SER A 361 5.91 4.40 -10.47
C SER A 361 5.25 5.61 -9.80
N ARG A 362 4.14 5.42 -9.07
CA ARG A 362 3.52 6.49 -8.29
C ARG A 362 4.47 7.00 -7.20
N GLY A 363 5.28 6.11 -6.60
CA GLY A 363 6.16 6.39 -5.48
C GLY A 363 5.70 5.76 -4.18
N HIS A 364 6.63 5.66 -3.21
CA HIS A 364 6.43 4.93 -1.97
C HIS A 364 6.90 5.69 -0.72
N PRO A 365 6.25 6.81 -0.34
CA PRO A 365 6.42 7.37 1.01
C PRO A 365 5.76 6.40 1.99
N ILE A 366 6.55 5.61 2.72
CA ILE A 366 6.08 4.40 3.41
C ILE A 366 4.91 4.68 4.36
N GLY A 367 4.97 5.75 5.15
CA GLY A 367 3.90 6.14 6.06
C GLY A 367 2.64 6.72 5.40
N ALA A 368 2.63 6.94 4.06
CA ALA A 368 1.48 7.50 3.33
C ALA A 368 0.85 6.51 2.34
N THR A 369 1.55 5.44 1.98
CA THR A 369 1.21 4.55 0.87
C THR A 369 -0.21 3.99 0.95
N GLY A 370 -0.63 3.45 2.08
CA GLY A 370 -1.94 2.81 2.19
C GLY A 370 -3.11 3.78 1.99
N LEU A 371 -3.00 5.03 2.47
CA LEU A 371 -4.03 6.06 2.19
C LEU A 371 -3.96 6.57 0.76
N ALA A 372 -2.79 6.52 0.10
CA ALA A 372 -2.68 6.82 -1.32
C ALA A 372 -3.33 5.73 -2.21
N GLN A 373 -3.27 4.45 -1.80
CA GLN A 373 -4.05 3.38 -2.43
C GLN A 373 -5.55 3.64 -2.29
N VAL A 374 -6.01 4.01 -1.09
CA VAL A 374 -7.41 4.37 -0.84
C VAL A 374 -7.83 5.59 -1.66
N HIS A 375 -6.96 6.61 -1.80
CA HIS A 375 -7.23 7.77 -2.66
C HIS A 375 -7.50 7.34 -4.11
N GLU A 376 -6.65 6.50 -4.69
CA GLU A 376 -6.86 6.00 -6.05
C GLU A 376 -8.15 5.20 -6.17
N LEU A 377 -8.39 4.23 -5.27
CA LEU A 377 -9.57 3.39 -5.33
C LEU A 377 -10.88 4.17 -5.14
N VAL A 378 -10.90 5.16 -4.25
CA VAL A 378 -12.05 6.07 -4.08
C VAL A 378 -12.30 6.86 -5.36
N THR A 379 -11.24 7.36 -6.01
CA THR A 379 -11.31 8.08 -7.29
C THR A 379 -11.87 7.16 -8.40
N GLN A 380 -11.43 5.90 -8.46
CA GLN A 380 -11.93 4.89 -9.40
C GLN A 380 -13.43 4.58 -9.17
N LEU A 381 -13.80 4.31 -7.92
CA LEU A 381 -15.18 3.94 -7.55
C LEU A 381 -16.18 5.08 -7.74
N ARG A 382 -15.72 6.32 -7.79
CA ARG A 382 -16.51 7.52 -8.09
C ARG A 382 -16.60 7.82 -9.59
N GLY A 383 -15.80 7.17 -10.43
CA GLY A 383 -15.72 7.46 -11.86
C GLY A 383 -14.94 8.75 -12.17
N GLU A 384 -13.99 9.12 -11.32
CA GLU A 384 -13.26 10.40 -11.37
C GLU A 384 -11.78 10.23 -11.79
N ALA A 385 -11.36 9.02 -12.19
CA ALA A 385 -9.96 8.74 -12.52
C ALA A 385 -9.51 9.23 -13.92
N GLY A 386 -10.43 9.77 -14.73
CA GLY A 386 -10.13 10.27 -16.07
C GLY A 386 -9.52 9.21 -16.98
N PRO A 387 -8.37 9.44 -17.63
CA PRO A 387 -7.78 8.44 -18.54
C PRO A 387 -7.35 7.13 -17.88
N ARG A 388 -7.25 7.09 -16.54
CA ARG A 388 -6.93 5.87 -15.77
C ARG A 388 -8.16 5.09 -15.34
N GLN A 389 -9.37 5.54 -15.75
CA GLN A 389 -10.60 4.97 -15.24
C GLN A 389 -10.73 3.48 -15.59
N VAL A 390 -10.98 2.66 -14.58
CA VAL A 390 -11.46 1.29 -14.72
C VAL A 390 -12.98 1.37 -14.90
N GLU A 391 -13.44 1.11 -16.11
CA GLU A 391 -14.84 1.27 -16.46
C GLU A 391 -15.75 0.32 -15.67
N GLY A 392 -16.77 0.90 -15.07
CA GLY A 392 -17.80 0.14 -14.36
C GLY A 392 -17.39 -0.35 -12.97
N ALA A 393 -16.22 0.00 -12.46
CA ALA A 393 -15.73 -0.46 -11.16
C ALA A 393 -16.74 -0.17 -10.03
N ARG A 394 -17.07 -1.22 -9.27
CA ARG A 394 -18.01 -1.20 -8.16
C ARG A 394 -17.41 -1.68 -6.86
N LEU A 395 -16.48 -2.62 -6.92
CA LEU A 395 -15.80 -3.21 -5.78
C LEU A 395 -14.29 -3.13 -5.97
N ALA A 396 -13.61 -2.62 -4.96
CA ALA A 396 -12.17 -2.44 -5.00
C ALA A 396 -11.52 -3.04 -3.74
N VAL A 397 -10.27 -3.51 -3.89
CA VAL A 397 -9.46 -3.97 -2.77
C VAL A 397 -8.14 -3.22 -2.70
N ALA A 398 -7.79 -2.76 -1.49
CA ALA A 398 -6.45 -2.28 -1.14
C ALA A 398 -5.75 -3.34 -0.28
N GLU A 399 -4.50 -3.65 -0.61
CA GLU A 399 -3.60 -4.45 0.19
C GLU A 399 -2.31 -3.67 0.45
N ASN A 400 -1.82 -3.71 1.70
CA ASN A 400 -0.61 -2.99 2.08
C ASN A 400 0.16 -3.74 3.16
N GLY A 401 1.28 -4.33 2.80
CA GLY A 401 2.24 -4.94 3.70
C GLY A 401 3.14 -3.92 4.40
N GLY A 402 3.71 -4.26 5.55
CA GLY A 402 4.61 -3.40 6.30
C GLY A 402 5.63 -4.15 7.14
N GLY A 403 6.91 -3.80 6.95
CA GLY A 403 8.03 -4.41 7.67
C GLY A 403 8.24 -5.88 7.34
N LEU A 404 9.22 -6.49 7.99
CA LEU A 404 9.51 -7.93 7.87
C LEU A 404 9.79 -8.53 9.23
N ILE A 405 9.18 -9.68 9.52
CA ILE A 405 9.52 -10.54 10.65
C ILE A 405 9.67 -11.99 10.18
N GLY A 406 10.81 -12.60 10.43
CA GLY A 406 11.14 -13.88 9.81
C GLY A 406 11.16 -13.77 8.29
N LEU A 407 10.26 -14.48 7.60
CA LEU A 407 10.20 -14.58 6.14
C LEU A 407 8.92 -13.99 5.53
N GLU A 408 8.13 -13.24 6.30
CA GLU A 408 6.87 -12.64 5.85
C GLU A 408 6.72 -11.21 6.37
N GLU A 409 5.71 -10.46 5.88
CA GLU A 409 5.43 -9.11 6.38
C GLU A 409 5.09 -9.13 7.87
N ALA A 410 5.63 -8.17 8.63
CA ALA A 410 5.32 -8.02 10.06
C ALA A 410 3.87 -7.57 10.28
N ALA A 411 3.34 -6.74 9.39
CA ALA A 411 1.95 -6.30 9.40
C ALA A 411 1.38 -6.29 7.99
N VAL A 412 0.10 -6.68 7.85
CA VAL A 412 -0.64 -6.60 6.58
C VAL A 412 -2.01 -5.99 6.85
N ALA A 413 -2.32 -4.90 6.18
CA ALA A 413 -3.64 -4.28 6.22
C ALA A 413 -4.34 -4.43 4.88
N MET A 414 -5.60 -4.84 4.91
CA MET A 414 -6.43 -5.01 3.72
C MET A 414 -7.80 -4.36 3.91
N THR A 415 -8.31 -3.73 2.86
CA THR A 415 -9.60 -3.01 2.89
C THR A 415 -10.38 -3.27 1.61
N VAL A 416 -11.65 -3.63 1.75
CA VAL A 416 -12.60 -3.71 0.62
C VAL A 416 -13.47 -2.46 0.63
N LEU A 417 -13.51 -1.80 -0.53
CA LEU A 417 -14.29 -0.58 -0.79
C LEU A 417 -15.38 -0.85 -1.82
N GLU A 418 -16.54 -0.25 -1.61
CA GLU A 418 -17.70 -0.37 -2.50
C GLU A 418 -18.18 1.00 -2.97
N ALA A 419 -18.40 1.14 -4.27
CA ALA A 419 -18.85 2.38 -4.89
C ALA A 419 -20.16 2.90 -4.29
N PRO A 420 -20.41 4.22 -4.31
CA PRO A 420 -21.69 4.78 -3.93
C PRO A 420 -22.85 4.15 -4.66
N ALA A 421 -23.99 4.02 -3.97
CA ALA A 421 -25.22 3.56 -4.63
C ALA A 421 -25.56 4.48 -5.83
N ARG A 422 -25.84 3.88 -6.98
CA ARG A 422 -26.34 4.67 -8.12
C ARG A 422 -27.71 5.25 -7.72
N ARG A 423 -27.85 6.55 -7.90
CA ARG A 423 -29.15 7.24 -7.75
C ARG A 423 -30.08 6.89 -8.91
#